data_91e7deff843554427c8638c86513081a
#
_entry.id   91e7deff843554427c8638c86513081a
#
_cell.length_a   1.000
_cell.length_b   1.000
_cell.length_c   1.000
_cell.angle_alpha   90.00
_cell.angle_beta   90.00
_cell.angle_gamma   90.00
#
_symmetry.space_group_name_H-M   'P 1'
#
loop_
_entity.id
_entity.type
_entity.pdbx_description
1 polymer ?
#
loop_
_entity_poly.entity_id
_entity_poly.type
_entity_poly.pdbx_seq_one_letter_code
_entity_poly.pdbx_strand_id
1 'polypeptide(L)'
;MRKSKALWGCVLAAALLLAACGSQEPKITLFSNEAFQTEADGKPVGIYTLRAGDVTMQVTNYGARVVSLWTPDRAGDYEDIVLGYETIDRYINNDGERFLGAVVGPYANRIAKGSFTLDGTEYNLPINNNGQTLHGGIDGLDRVVWDVVSASEDQLVMKYLHADGQEGFPGNLQIEMTYSLTPENEFRIDYSATTDKPTVVNLSHHPFFNLKGEGNGTILDHVMTI
;
A
#
# COMPACT_ATOMS: atom_id res chain seq x y z
N MET A 1 -3.71 74.35 -57.27
CA MET A 1 -3.55 72.91 -57.45
C MET A 1 -2.50 72.37 -56.43
N ARG A 2 -2.92 71.78 -55.31
CA ARG A 2 -2.01 71.15 -54.32
C ARG A 2 -2.47 69.72 -54.13
N LYS A 3 -1.61 68.78 -54.50
CA LYS A 3 -1.83 67.29 -54.30
C LYS A 3 -1.49 66.94 -52.89
N SER A 4 -2.46 66.43 -52.17
CA SER A 4 -2.25 65.78 -50.84
C SER A 4 -1.77 64.35 -51.02
N LYS A 5 -0.67 63.99 -50.38
CA LYS A 5 -0.17 62.61 -50.29
C LYS A 5 -0.75 61.97 -49.03
N ALA A 6 -1.50 60.88 -49.20
CA ALA A 6 -1.95 60.05 -48.10
C ALA A 6 -0.81 59.10 -47.66
N LEU A 7 -0.44 59.18 -46.39
CA LEU A 7 0.44 58.20 -45.77
C LEU A 7 -0.42 57.01 -45.34
N TRP A 8 -0.12 55.81 -45.83
CA TRP A 8 -0.61 54.60 -45.35
C TRP A 8 0.33 54.08 -44.19
N GLY A 9 -0.17 54.10 -42.97
CA GLY A 9 0.50 53.48 -41.83
C GLY A 9 0.21 52.01 -41.82
N CYS A 10 1.25 51.16 -41.98
CA CYS A 10 1.18 49.73 -41.70
C CYS A 10 1.18 49.49 -40.18
N VAL A 11 0.07 49.03 -39.64
CA VAL A 11 0.00 48.51 -38.28
C VAL A 11 0.40 47.02 -38.33
N LEU A 12 1.61 46.73 -37.88
CA LEU A 12 2.02 45.32 -37.60
C LEU A 12 1.34 44.88 -36.32
N ALA A 13 0.36 44.01 -36.46
CA ALA A 13 -0.20 43.26 -35.34
C ALA A 13 0.77 42.08 -34.98
N ALA A 14 1.53 42.23 -33.91
CA ALA A 14 2.30 41.17 -33.34
C ALA A 14 1.34 40.21 -32.58
N ALA A 15 1.02 39.08 -33.17
CA ALA A 15 0.31 38.00 -32.49
C ALA A 15 1.29 37.32 -31.50
N LEU A 16 1.14 37.57 -30.20
CA LEU A 16 1.77 36.77 -29.15
C LEU A 16 1.10 35.40 -29.14
N LEU A 17 1.80 34.39 -29.65
CA LEU A 17 1.49 33.01 -29.43
C LEU A 17 1.89 32.69 -27.96
N LEU A 18 0.93 32.75 -27.04
CA LEU A 18 1.02 32.12 -25.73
C LEU A 18 0.98 30.62 -25.98
N ALA A 19 2.17 30.00 -25.99
CA ALA A 19 2.27 28.53 -25.83
C ALA A 19 1.74 28.20 -24.45
N ALA A 20 0.48 27.76 -24.37
CA ALA A 20 -0.04 27.09 -23.19
C ALA A 20 0.76 25.77 -23.07
N CYS A 21 1.74 25.77 -22.17
CA CYS A 21 2.23 24.50 -21.62
C CYS A 21 1.02 23.86 -20.89
N GLY A 22 0.27 23.06 -21.60
CA GLY A 22 -0.69 22.15 -20.99
C GLY A 22 0.12 21.15 -20.17
N SER A 23 0.11 21.29 -18.86
CA SER A 23 0.53 20.22 -17.97
C SER A 23 -0.36 19.03 -18.31
N GLN A 24 0.21 18.01 -18.97
CA GLN A 24 -0.47 16.74 -19.13
C GLN A 24 -0.70 16.20 -17.72
N GLU A 25 -1.96 15.93 -17.39
CA GLU A 25 -2.26 15.29 -16.11
C GLU A 25 -1.48 13.96 -16.01
N PRO A 26 -0.94 13.64 -14.82
CA PRO A 26 -0.18 12.42 -14.63
C PRO A 26 -1.03 11.21 -15.02
N LYS A 27 -0.46 10.30 -15.82
CA LYS A 27 -1.15 9.10 -16.25
C LYS A 27 -1.09 8.05 -15.13
N ILE A 28 -2.01 8.16 -14.16
CA ILE A 28 -2.18 7.18 -13.08
C ILE A 28 -3.37 6.28 -13.44
N THR A 29 -3.17 4.97 -13.43
CA THR A 29 -4.21 3.98 -13.67
C THR A 29 -4.59 3.30 -12.36
N LEU A 30 -5.76 3.63 -11.82
CA LEU A 30 -6.24 3.06 -10.58
C LEU A 30 -7.06 1.79 -10.84
N PHE A 31 -6.95 0.83 -9.94
CA PHE A 31 -7.86 -0.31 -9.89
C PHE A 31 -9.26 0.15 -9.52
N SER A 32 -10.27 -0.48 -10.12
CA SER A 32 -11.66 -0.13 -9.87
C SER A 32 -12.16 -0.70 -8.53
N ASN A 33 -13.17 -0.06 -7.96
CA ASN A 33 -13.81 -0.55 -6.74
C ASN A 33 -14.41 -1.95 -6.95
N GLU A 34 -14.99 -2.21 -8.11
CA GLU A 34 -15.63 -3.49 -8.43
C GLU A 34 -14.64 -4.66 -8.41
N ALA A 35 -13.39 -4.41 -8.81
CA ALA A 35 -12.33 -5.43 -8.80
C ALA A 35 -11.92 -5.86 -7.39
N PHE A 36 -12.21 -5.03 -6.37
CA PHE A 36 -11.85 -5.26 -4.98
C PHE A 36 -13.05 -5.36 -4.03
N GLN A 37 -14.27 -5.23 -4.53
CA GLN A 37 -15.48 -5.29 -3.71
C GLN A 37 -15.99 -6.73 -3.58
N THR A 38 -15.93 -7.27 -2.38
CA THR A 38 -16.42 -8.62 -2.03
C THR A 38 -16.74 -8.71 -0.54
N GLU A 39 -17.08 -9.91 -0.08
CA GLU A 39 -17.20 -10.25 1.34
C GLU A 39 -16.25 -11.43 1.63
N ALA A 40 -15.50 -11.32 2.71
CA ALA A 40 -14.66 -12.38 3.24
C ALA A 40 -14.79 -12.43 4.77
N ASP A 41 -14.89 -13.61 5.35
CA ASP A 41 -15.08 -13.85 6.78
C ASP A 41 -16.27 -13.09 7.37
N GLY A 42 -17.35 -12.90 6.59
CA GLY A 42 -18.55 -12.15 7.00
C GLY A 42 -18.34 -10.64 7.10
N LYS A 43 -17.26 -10.10 6.52
CA LYS A 43 -16.94 -8.69 6.53
C LYS A 43 -16.78 -8.13 5.11
N PRO A 44 -17.17 -6.86 4.88
CA PRO A 44 -16.97 -6.23 3.58
C PRO A 44 -15.49 -5.97 3.30
N VAL A 45 -15.07 -6.33 2.09
CA VAL A 45 -13.75 -6.00 1.54
C VAL A 45 -13.91 -4.90 0.49
N GLY A 46 -12.96 -3.98 0.44
CA GLY A 46 -12.92 -2.88 -0.52
C GLY A 46 -11.52 -2.36 -0.76
N ILE A 47 -11.42 -1.36 -1.64
CA ILE A 47 -10.19 -0.65 -1.95
C ILE A 47 -10.33 0.83 -1.59
N TYR A 48 -9.28 1.41 -1.04
CA TYR A 48 -9.22 2.79 -0.55
C TYR A 48 -8.07 3.50 -1.26
N THR A 49 -8.34 4.69 -1.79
CA THR A 49 -7.33 5.48 -2.50
C THR A 49 -6.92 6.68 -1.64
N LEU A 50 -5.63 6.77 -1.36
CA LEU A 50 -5.01 7.89 -0.65
C LEU A 50 -4.20 8.74 -1.61
N ARG A 51 -4.16 10.06 -1.36
CA ARG A 51 -3.39 11.04 -2.14
C ARG A 51 -2.82 12.11 -1.23
N ALA A 52 -1.55 12.40 -1.40
CA ALA A 52 -0.90 13.60 -0.86
C ALA A 52 0.37 13.92 -1.66
N GLY A 53 0.67 15.21 -1.82
CA GLY A 53 1.79 15.63 -2.67
C GLY A 53 1.65 15.05 -4.08
N ASP A 54 2.71 14.39 -4.55
CA ASP A 54 2.76 13.72 -5.84
C ASP A 54 2.50 12.21 -5.76
N VAL A 55 2.09 11.69 -4.59
CA VAL A 55 1.92 10.26 -4.36
C VAL A 55 0.44 9.88 -4.38
N THR A 56 0.11 8.79 -5.07
CA THR A 56 -1.20 8.15 -5.01
C THR A 56 -1.04 6.68 -4.66
N MET A 57 -1.77 6.21 -3.66
CA MET A 57 -1.70 4.85 -3.16
C MET A 57 -3.08 4.21 -3.08
N GLN A 58 -3.19 2.94 -3.43
CA GLN A 58 -4.38 2.16 -3.19
C GLN A 58 -4.12 1.04 -2.18
N VAL A 59 -5.06 0.86 -1.27
CA VAL A 59 -5.00 -0.12 -0.17
C VAL A 59 -6.29 -0.91 -0.13
N THR A 60 -6.20 -2.24 -0.01
CA THR A 60 -7.36 -3.06 0.37
C THR A 60 -7.32 -3.38 1.86
N ASN A 61 -8.50 -3.45 2.49
CA ASN A 61 -8.61 -3.85 3.90
C ASN A 61 -8.48 -5.38 4.10
N TYR A 62 -8.35 -6.18 3.04
CA TYR A 62 -7.96 -7.58 3.14
C TYR A 62 -6.44 -7.69 3.30
N GLY A 63 -5.98 -8.10 4.48
CA GLY A 63 -4.56 -8.13 4.83
C GLY A 63 -3.92 -6.75 4.97
N ALA A 64 -4.73 -5.68 4.98
CA ALA A 64 -4.28 -4.28 5.00
C ALA A 64 -3.20 -4.01 3.93
N ARG A 65 -3.41 -4.49 2.70
CA ARG A 65 -2.41 -4.52 1.63
C ARG A 65 -2.35 -3.22 0.85
N VAL A 66 -1.15 -2.71 0.67
CA VAL A 66 -0.89 -1.75 -0.41
C VAL A 66 -0.89 -2.52 -1.73
N VAL A 67 -1.78 -2.16 -2.64
CA VAL A 67 -1.97 -2.83 -3.93
C VAL A 67 -1.42 -2.04 -5.11
N SER A 68 -1.27 -0.71 -4.96
CA SER A 68 -0.54 0.15 -5.90
C SER A 68 0.04 1.36 -5.18
N LEU A 69 1.18 1.88 -5.67
CA LEU A 69 1.85 3.08 -5.15
C LEU A 69 2.47 3.84 -6.31
N TRP A 70 1.77 4.86 -6.78
CA TRP A 70 2.16 5.70 -7.89
C TRP A 70 2.99 6.88 -7.41
N THR A 71 4.15 7.05 -8.00
CA THR A 71 5.07 8.16 -7.70
C THR A 71 5.79 8.60 -8.97
N PRO A 72 6.12 9.90 -9.13
CA PRO A 72 6.86 10.37 -10.29
C PRO A 72 8.34 10.04 -10.17
N ASP A 73 8.96 9.82 -11.30
CA ASP A 73 10.41 9.81 -11.43
C ASP A 73 10.97 11.25 -11.54
N ARG A 74 12.28 11.36 -11.82
CA ARG A 74 12.94 12.69 -11.97
C ARG A 74 12.48 13.47 -13.21
N ALA A 75 11.89 12.80 -14.21
CA ALA A 75 11.33 13.43 -15.39
C ALA A 75 9.88 13.87 -15.19
N GLY A 76 9.25 13.40 -14.10
CA GLY A 76 7.84 13.62 -13.79
C GLY A 76 6.93 12.55 -14.37
N ASP A 77 7.48 11.45 -14.87
CA ASP A 77 6.72 10.32 -15.35
C ASP A 77 6.30 9.42 -14.18
N TYR A 78 5.01 9.08 -14.12
CA TYR A 78 4.43 8.30 -13.02
C TYR A 78 4.47 6.80 -13.33
N GLU A 79 4.92 6.03 -12.33
CA GLU A 79 4.89 4.57 -12.37
C GLU A 79 4.34 4.01 -11.04
N ASP A 80 3.65 2.87 -11.13
CA ASP A 80 3.32 2.06 -9.95
C ASP A 80 4.57 1.29 -9.52
N ILE A 81 5.13 1.63 -8.38
CA ILE A 81 6.40 1.07 -7.90
C ILE A 81 6.26 -0.13 -6.97
N VAL A 82 5.04 -0.59 -6.67
CA VAL A 82 4.82 -1.81 -5.87
C VAL A 82 4.20 -2.90 -6.74
N LEU A 83 4.56 -4.17 -6.46
CA LEU A 83 3.94 -5.31 -7.10
C LEU A 83 2.64 -5.66 -6.41
N GLY A 84 1.59 -5.82 -7.20
CA GLY A 84 0.24 -6.17 -6.72
C GLY A 84 -0.54 -7.04 -7.70
N TYR A 85 -1.79 -7.32 -7.36
CA TYR A 85 -2.73 -8.00 -8.24
C TYR A 85 -3.91 -7.10 -8.54
N GLU A 86 -4.45 -7.20 -9.74
CA GLU A 86 -5.51 -6.33 -10.25
C GLU A 86 -6.89 -6.62 -9.62
N THR A 87 -7.04 -7.77 -8.94
CA THR A 87 -8.32 -8.19 -8.34
C THR A 87 -8.12 -8.80 -6.96
N ILE A 88 -9.14 -8.62 -6.11
CA ILE A 88 -9.16 -9.20 -4.76
C ILE A 88 -9.12 -10.72 -4.76
N ASP A 89 -9.71 -11.36 -5.76
CA ASP A 89 -9.80 -12.83 -5.87
C ASP A 89 -8.41 -13.48 -5.89
N ARG A 90 -7.44 -12.84 -6.54
CA ARG A 90 -6.07 -13.36 -6.60
C ARG A 90 -5.38 -13.35 -5.23
N TYR A 91 -5.69 -12.38 -4.38
CA TYR A 91 -5.18 -12.35 -3.01
C TYR A 91 -5.87 -13.39 -2.12
N ILE A 92 -7.21 -13.49 -2.18
CA ILE A 92 -7.99 -14.46 -1.38
C ILE A 92 -7.64 -15.89 -1.75
N ASN A 93 -7.56 -16.21 -3.05
CA ASN A 93 -7.22 -17.54 -3.57
C ASN A 93 -5.73 -17.87 -3.48
N ASN A 94 -4.90 -16.89 -3.11
CA ASN A 94 -3.45 -17.05 -3.02
C ASN A 94 -2.80 -17.48 -4.34
N ASP A 95 -3.24 -16.85 -5.44
CA ASP A 95 -2.72 -17.11 -6.80
C ASP A 95 -1.40 -16.38 -7.02
N GLY A 96 -0.27 -17.00 -6.62
CA GLY A 96 1.08 -16.46 -6.78
C GLY A 96 1.76 -16.12 -5.44
N GLU A 97 2.36 -14.94 -5.32
CA GLU A 97 3.04 -14.52 -4.09
C GLU A 97 2.03 -14.08 -3.02
N ARG A 98 2.03 -14.78 -1.89
CA ARG A 98 1.07 -14.58 -0.80
C ARG A 98 1.16 -13.19 -0.15
N PHE A 99 2.37 -12.68 0.03
CA PHE A 99 2.61 -11.55 0.93
C PHE A 99 2.71 -10.19 0.23
N LEU A 100 2.40 -10.09 -1.08
CA LEU A 100 2.44 -8.81 -1.80
C LEU A 100 1.68 -7.73 -1.05
N GLY A 101 2.40 -6.67 -0.62
CA GLY A 101 1.86 -5.49 0.02
C GLY A 101 1.20 -5.69 1.38
N ALA A 102 1.24 -6.88 1.98
CA ALA A 102 0.47 -7.22 3.17
C ALA A 102 1.08 -6.68 4.47
N VAL A 103 0.24 -6.49 5.49
CA VAL A 103 0.69 -6.49 6.88
C VAL A 103 0.90 -7.91 7.33
N VAL A 104 2.06 -8.18 7.90
CA VAL A 104 2.42 -9.50 8.42
C VAL A 104 2.62 -9.45 9.92
N GLY A 105 2.11 -10.49 10.60
CA GLY A 105 2.05 -10.58 12.05
C GLY A 105 1.04 -11.64 12.54
N PRO A 106 0.83 -11.74 13.88
CA PRO A 106 1.34 -10.88 14.95
C PRO A 106 2.86 -10.89 15.14
N TYR A 107 3.56 -11.89 14.62
CA TYR A 107 5.02 -11.95 14.63
C TYR A 107 5.57 -12.14 13.21
N ALA A 108 6.13 -11.08 12.66
CA ALA A 108 6.75 -11.08 11.34
C ALA A 108 8.03 -11.91 11.33
N ASN A 109 8.34 -12.49 10.15
CA ASN A 109 9.42 -13.44 9.94
C ASN A 109 9.18 -14.75 10.69
N ARG A 110 10.21 -15.48 11.11
CA ARG A 110 10.10 -16.86 11.55
C ARG A 110 10.23 -17.04 13.06
N ILE A 111 9.35 -17.88 13.60
CA ILE A 111 9.52 -18.49 14.91
C ILE A 111 10.01 -19.93 14.67
N ALA A 112 11.21 -20.20 15.16
CA ALA A 112 11.88 -21.48 14.95
C ALA A 112 11.06 -22.65 15.51
N LYS A 113 10.89 -23.70 14.69
CA LYS A 113 10.13 -24.90 15.02
C LYS A 113 8.67 -24.66 15.43
N GLY A 114 8.14 -23.44 15.19
CA GLY A 114 6.79 -23.05 15.58
C GLY A 114 6.54 -23.07 17.08
N SER A 115 7.55 -22.81 17.91
CA SER A 115 7.35 -22.76 19.35
C SER A 115 8.20 -21.70 20.02
N PHE A 116 7.68 -21.15 21.12
CA PHE A 116 8.40 -20.24 22.01
C PHE A 116 7.95 -20.42 23.45
N THR A 117 8.81 -20.04 24.39
CA THR A 117 8.47 -20.00 25.82
C THR A 117 8.35 -18.58 26.29
N LEU A 118 7.23 -18.25 26.95
CA LEU A 118 6.96 -16.94 27.54
C LEU A 118 6.48 -17.15 28.98
N ASP A 119 7.14 -16.52 29.93
CA ASP A 119 6.84 -16.62 31.38
C ASP A 119 6.74 -18.08 31.87
N GLY A 120 7.60 -18.97 31.35
CA GLY A 120 7.66 -20.39 31.70
C GLY A 120 6.60 -21.28 31.05
N THR A 121 5.70 -20.71 30.22
CA THR A 121 4.70 -21.43 29.43
C THR A 121 5.18 -21.62 28.00
N GLU A 122 5.13 -22.84 27.48
CA GLU A 122 5.42 -23.12 26.07
C GLU A 122 4.17 -22.93 25.22
N TYR A 123 4.33 -22.23 24.11
CA TYR A 123 3.30 -21.99 23.10
C TYR A 123 3.72 -22.64 21.80
N ASN A 124 2.80 -23.37 21.19
CA ASN A 124 2.99 -24.08 19.94
C ASN A 124 2.12 -23.47 18.86
N LEU A 125 2.75 -23.10 17.73
CA LEU A 125 2.16 -22.41 16.60
C LEU A 125 2.09 -23.35 15.39
N PRO A 126 1.18 -23.12 14.44
CA PRO A 126 1.15 -23.86 13.18
C PRO A 126 2.45 -23.73 12.41
N ILE A 127 2.90 -24.84 11.85
CA ILE A 127 4.05 -24.86 10.93
C ILE A 127 3.55 -24.60 9.51
N ASN A 128 3.96 -23.50 8.91
CA ASN A 128 3.54 -23.10 7.56
C ASN A 128 4.70 -22.85 6.58
N ASN A 129 5.96 -22.95 7.05
CA ASN A 129 7.12 -22.72 6.20
C ASN A 129 8.34 -23.53 6.67
N ASN A 130 8.70 -24.62 5.95
CA ASN A 130 9.94 -25.38 6.16
C ASN A 130 10.25 -25.71 7.63
N GLY A 131 9.25 -26.18 8.39
CA GLY A 131 9.41 -26.52 9.80
C GLY A 131 9.44 -25.34 10.77
N GLN A 132 9.03 -24.16 10.33
CA GLN A 132 8.95 -22.91 11.08
C GLN A 132 7.52 -22.32 10.99
N THR A 133 7.16 -21.44 11.93
CA THR A 133 6.04 -20.53 11.73
C THR A 133 6.53 -19.26 11.07
N LEU A 134 5.94 -18.88 9.94
CA LEU A 134 6.28 -17.70 9.18
C LEU A 134 5.11 -16.69 9.22
N HIS A 135 5.41 -15.43 9.50
CA HIS A 135 4.50 -14.28 9.35
C HIS A 135 3.15 -14.46 10.08
N GLY A 136 3.16 -15.05 11.27
CA GLY A 136 1.96 -15.21 12.09
C GLY A 136 1.17 -16.49 11.86
N GLY A 137 1.60 -17.37 10.93
CA GLY A 137 0.99 -18.68 10.77
C GLY A 137 0.21 -18.91 9.49
N ILE A 138 -0.73 -19.82 9.51
CA ILE A 138 -1.55 -20.21 8.35
C ILE A 138 -2.51 -19.08 7.98
N ASP A 139 -3.22 -18.55 8.97
CA ASP A 139 -4.16 -17.44 8.81
C ASP A 139 -3.65 -16.20 9.58
N GLY A 140 -2.46 -15.74 9.17
CA GLY A 140 -1.84 -14.52 9.69
C GLY A 140 -2.56 -13.24 9.28
N LEU A 141 -2.04 -12.09 9.72
CA LEU A 141 -2.67 -10.78 9.49
C LEU A 141 -2.84 -10.41 8.00
N ASP A 142 -2.12 -11.10 7.12
CA ASP A 142 -2.21 -10.96 5.67
C ASP A 142 -3.47 -11.60 5.05
N ARG A 143 -4.18 -12.46 5.79
CA ARG A 143 -5.35 -13.19 5.31
C ARG A 143 -6.66 -12.83 6.00
N VAL A 144 -6.67 -11.77 6.77
CA VAL A 144 -7.85 -11.33 7.53
C VAL A 144 -8.40 -10.02 6.98
N VAL A 145 -9.69 -9.78 7.20
CA VAL A 145 -10.32 -8.51 6.88
C VAL A 145 -10.18 -7.56 8.06
N TRP A 146 -9.48 -6.45 7.84
CA TRP A 146 -9.32 -5.39 8.82
C TRP A 146 -10.57 -4.49 8.82
N ASP A 147 -11.01 -4.09 10.00
CA ASP A 147 -12.12 -3.15 10.16
C ASP A 147 -11.61 -1.72 9.90
N VAL A 148 -12.19 -1.03 8.93
CA VAL A 148 -11.85 0.36 8.64
C VAL A 148 -12.48 1.26 9.67
N VAL A 149 -11.65 2.00 10.42
CA VAL A 149 -12.05 2.95 11.44
C VAL A 149 -12.37 4.32 10.83
N SER A 150 -11.48 4.77 9.95
CA SER A 150 -11.65 6.00 9.19
C SER A 150 -10.84 5.97 7.90
N ALA A 151 -11.33 6.70 6.89
CA ALA A 151 -10.64 6.93 5.64
C ALA A 151 -10.80 8.40 5.25
N SER A 152 -9.69 9.06 4.94
CA SER A 152 -9.63 10.41 4.38
C SER A 152 -8.88 10.39 3.05
N GLU A 153 -8.62 11.55 2.48
CA GLU A 153 -7.86 11.66 1.23
C GLU A 153 -6.41 11.17 1.38
N ASP A 154 -5.81 11.40 2.54
CA ASP A 154 -4.40 11.17 2.84
C ASP A 154 -4.13 10.12 3.92
N GLN A 155 -5.18 9.58 4.56
CA GLN A 155 -5.03 8.66 5.68
C GLN A 155 -6.07 7.55 5.68
N LEU A 156 -5.65 6.34 6.06
CA LEU A 156 -6.51 5.18 6.30
C LEU A 156 -6.15 4.56 7.65
N VAL A 157 -7.14 4.52 8.56
CA VAL A 157 -7.00 3.88 9.87
C VAL A 157 -7.77 2.57 9.87
N MET A 158 -7.10 1.50 10.22
CA MET A 158 -7.69 0.16 10.29
C MET A 158 -7.36 -0.51 11.61
N LYS A 159 -8.22 -1.43 12.06
CA LYS A 159 -7.99 -2.22 13.26
C LYS A 159 -8.32 -3.70 13.05
N TYR A 160 -7.68 -4.53 13.84
CA TYR A 160 -7.96 -5.95 13.91
C TYR A 160 -7.79 -6.47 15.33
N LEU A 161 -8.68 -7.35 15.77
CA LEU A 161 -8.55 -8.09 17.01
C LEU A 161 -8.04 -9.51 16.69
N HIS A 162 -6.78 -9.78 17.01
CA HIS A 162 -6.23 -11.12 17.00
C HIS A 162 -6.59 -11.79 18.32
N ALA A 163 -7.53 -12.74 18.27
CA ALA A 163 -8.12 -13.34 19.46
C ALA A 163 -7.13 -14.24 20.22
N ASP A 164 -7.33 -14.37 21.55
CA ASP A 164 -6.54 -15.28 22.38
C ASP A 164 -6.57 -16.70 21.82
N GLY A 165 -5.40 -17.27 21.55
CA GLY A 165 -5.22 -18.61 20.96
C GLY A 165 -5.31 -18.66 19.44
N GLN A 166 -5.66 -17.58 18.75
CA GLN A 166 -5.60 -17.55 17.28
C GLN A 166 -4.18 -17.84 16.83
N GLU A 167 -4.00 -18.75 15.85
CA GLU A 167 -2.69 -19.22 15.38
C GLU A 167 -1.73 -19.65 16.51
N GLY A 168 -2.26 -19.97 17.72
CA GLY A 168 -1.49 -20.39 18.89
C GLY A 168 -0.88 -19.26 19.72
N PHE A 169 -1.06 -18.00 19.34
CA PHE A 169 -0.55 -16.87 20.11
C PHE A 169 -1.45 -16.55 21.30
N PRO A 170 -0.88 -16.28 22.50
CA PRO A 170 -1.67 -15.96 23.69
C PRO A 170 -2.14 -14.50 23.69
N GLY A 171 -3.28 -14.26 24.35
CA GLY A 171 -3.84 -12.95 24.60
C GLY A 171 -4.68 -12.40 23.46
N ASN A 172 -5.66 -11.58 23.83
CA ASN A 172 -6.41 -10.77 22.87
C ASN A 172 -5.56 -9.57 22.48
N LEU A 173 -4.98 -9.60 21.29
CA LEU A 173 -4.14 -8.51 20.77
C LEU A 173 -4.98 -7.60 19.89
N GLN A 174 -5.32 -6.41 20.39
CA GLN A 174 -5.96 -5.38 19.62
C GLN A 174 -4.89 -4.59 18.88
N ILE A 175 -4.94 -4.61 17.55
CA ILE A 175 -4.01 -3.87 16.68
C ILE A 175 -4.78 -2.76 16.00
N GLU A 176 -4.23 -1.55 16.02
CA GLU A 176 -4.63 -0.45 15.16
C GLU A 176 -3.44 -0.03 14.32
N MET A 177 -3.68 0.21 13.04
CA MET A 177 -2.65 0.70 12.13
C MET A 177 -3.18 1.89 11.34
N THR A 178 -2.27 2.79 11.02
CA THR A 178 -2.54 3.96 10.21
C THR A 178 -1.58 4.02 9.04
N TYR A 179 -2.12 4.11 7.82
CA TYR A 179 -1.40 4.53 6.65
C TYR A 179 -1.64 6.01 6.42
N SER A 180 -0.56 6.76 6.21
CA SER A 180 -0.63 8.19 5.89
C SER A 180 0.29 8.52 4.73
N LEU A 181 -0.19 9.39 3.84
CA LEU A 181 0.65 10.08 2.86
C LEU A 181 0.82 11.52 3.32
N THR A 182 2.01 12.11 3.10
CA THR A 182 2.27 13.51 3.47
C THR A 182 2.48 14.38 2.22
N PRO A 183 2.27 15.69 2.32
CA PRO A 183 2.58 16.61 1.22
C PRO A 183 4.04 16.59 0.77
N GLU A 184 4.95 16.07 1.61
CA GLU A 184 6.38 15.90 1.34
C GLU A 184 6.68 14.57 0.63
N ASN A 185 5.66 13.86 0.15
CA ASN A 185 5.77 12.56 -0.55
C ASN A 185 6.25 11.41 0.35
N GLU A 186 5.96 11.45 1.66
CA GLU A 186 6.24 10.34 2.56
C GLU A 186 5.06 9.37 2.62
N PHE A 187 5.34 8.08 2.55
CA PHE A 187 4.43 7.01 2.97
C PHE A 187 4.80 6.56 4.38
N ARG A 188 3.91 6.84 5.32
CA ARG A 188 4.11 6.56 6.74
C ARG A 188 3.18 5.43 7.21
N ILE A 189 3.71 4.57 8.06
CA ILE A 189 2.99 3.46 8.68
C ILE A 189 3.17 3.55 10.19
N ASP A 190 2.09 3.72 10.92
CA ASP A 190 2.07 3.72 12.38
C ASP A 190 1.28 2.51 12.90
N TYR A 191 1.82 1.83 13.91
CA TYR A 191 1.15 0.72 14.60
C TYR A 191 0.96 1.05 16.06
N SER A 192 -0.22 0.71 16.60
CA SER A 192 -0.52 0.69 18.01
C SER A 192 -1.12 -0.67 18.37
N ALA A 193 -0.63 -1.29 19.44
CA ALA A 193 -1.14 -2.58 19.87
C ALA A 193 -1.29 -2.64 21.39
N THR A 194 -2.38 -3.23 21.86
CA THR A 194 -2.66 -3.51 23.27
C THR A 194 -3.08 -4.94 23.45
N THR A 195 -2.75 -5.53 24.59
CA THR A 195 -3.11 -6.94 24.90
C THR A 195 -3.56 -7.08 26.35
N ASP A 196 -4.37 -8.10 26.61
CA ASP A 196 -4.85 -8.46 27.95
C ASP A 196 -3.98 -9.51 28.66
N LYS A 197 -3.02 -10.13 27.93
CA LYS A 197 -2.05 -11.10 28.45
C LYS A 197 -0.67 -10.88 27.84
N PRO A 198 0.40 -11.33 28.48
CA PRO A 198 1.72 -11.38 27.83
C PRO A 198 1.65 -12.14 26.51
N THR A 199 2.22 -11.54 25.46
CA THR A 199 2.31 -12.12 24.12
C THR A 199 3.55 -11.60 23.39
N VAL A 200 3.85 -12.16 22.22
CA VAL A 200 4.93 -11.70 21.36
C VAL A 200 4.36 -10.92 20.17
N VAL A 201 4.92 -9.75 19.91
CA VAL A 201 4.47 -8.86 18.84
C VAL A 201 5.66 -8.37 18.02
N ASN A 202 5.58 -8.52 16.71
CA ASN A 202 6.52 -7.96 15.74
C ASN A 202 5.77 -7.72 14.43
N LEU A 203 5.18 -6.54 14.29
CA LEU A 203 4.41 -6.16 13.10
C LEU A 203 5.33 -5.64 12.01
N SER A 204 5.02 -5.97 10.75
CA SER A 204 5.75 -5.44 9.60
C SER A 204 4.82 -5.27 8.40
N HIS A 205 5.23 -4.42 7.47
CA HIS A 205 4.64 -4.28 6.14
C HIS A 205 5.53 -4.97 5.12
N HIS A 206 4.94 -5.69 4.15
CA HIS A 206 5.65 -6.58 3.25
C HIS A 206 5.48 -6.18 1.76
N PRO A 207 5.82 -4.95 1.36
CA PRO A 207 5.75 -4.54 -0.03
C PRO A 207 6.90 -5.15 -0.83
N PHE A 208 6.68 -5.33 -2.12
CA PHE A 208 7.70 -5.67 -3.09
C PHE A 208 7.85 -4.48 -4.03
N PHE A 209 9.00 -3.83 -4.03
CA PHE A 209 9.24 -2.62 -4.81
C PHE A 209 9.99 -2.93 -6.11
N ASN A 210 9.55 -2.28 -7.19
CA ASN A 210 10.32 -2.11 -8.41
C ASN A 210 10.30 -0.62 -8.81
N LEU A 211 11.37 0.10 -8.59
CA LEU A 211 11.45 1.54 -8.90
C LEU A 211 11.40 1.87 -10.39
N LYS A 212 11.40 0.87 -11.26
CA LYS A 212 11.15 1.03 -12.71
C LYS A 212 9.67 0.92 -13.08
N GLY A 213 8.82 0.68 -12.10
CA GLY A 213 7.40 0.35 -12.26
C GLY A 213 7.11 -1.14 -12.27
N GLU A 214 5.90 -1.50 -11.86
CA GLU A 214 5.41 -2.86 -11.87
C GLU A 214 5.46 -3.45 -13.28
N GLY A 215 5.96 -4.69 -13.42
CA GLY A 215 6.11 -5.35 -14.71
C GLY A 215 7.28 -4.86 -15.57
N ASN A 216 7.99 -3.80 -15.20
CA ASN A 216 9.08 -3.21 -15.97
C ASN A 216 10.45 -3.84 -15.67
N GLY A 217 10.68 -5.05 -16.19
CA GLY A 217 11.96 -5.74 -16.09
C GLY A 217 12.28 -6.27 -14.69
N THR A 218 13.53 -6.13 -14.26
CA THR A 218 14.02 -6.69 -12.98
C THR A 218 14.61 -5.60 -12.08
N ILE A 219 14.75 -5.90 -10.79
CA ILE A 219 15.34 -5.00 -9.78
C ILE A 219 16.87 -5.19 -9.64
N LEU A 220 17.53 -5.99 -10.49
CA LEU A 220 18.94 -6.40 -10.31
C LEU A 220 19.93 -5.24 -10.39
N ASP A 221 19.56 -4.11 -10.96
CA ASP A 221 20.34 -2.89 -11.05
C ASP A 221 19.93 -1.79 -10.04
N HIS A 222 19.01 -2.12 -9.10
CA HIS A 222 18.70 -1.22 -8.02
C HIS A 222 19.89 -1.12 -7.06
N VAL A 223 20.13 0.09 -6.56
CA VAL A 223 21.19 0.36 -5.57
C VAL A 223 20.53 0.58 -4.21
N MET A 224 20.93 -0.20 -3.22
CA MET A 224 20.52 -0.06 -1.83
C MET A 224 21.69 0.44 -1.00
N THR A 225 21.45 1.44 -0.17
CA THR A 225 22.40 1.90 0.85
C THR A 225 21.84 1.49 2.22
N ILE A 226 22.68 0.85 3.06
CA ILE A 226 22.33 0.35 4.41
C ILE A 226 23.24 1.05 5.44
#